data_af9ba11026a9e521eb85f15c2ed59759
#
_entry.id   af9ba11026a9e521eb85f15c2ed59759
#
_cell.length_a   1.000
_cell.length_b   1.000
_cell.length_c   1.000
_cell.angle_alpha   90.00
_cell.angle_beta   90.00
_cell.angle_gamma   90.00
#
_symmetry.space_group_name_H-M   'P 1'
#
loop_
_entity.id
_entity.type
_entity.pdbx_description
1 polymer ?
#
loop_
_entity_poly.entity_id
_entity_poly.type
_entity_poly.pdbx_seq_one_letter_code
_entity_poly.pdbx_strand_id
1 'polypeptide(L)'
;MVELARTPWCIRVAALAWVSAAPLAVPAATIDAKGARVVEVTVYADRAEVVREATVELPAGASTVEFKDIPVAAEPDSLRVTAKGVQAVLGAVAIRQRADTPKDTAEQLALREEVKKLEGELSKIGSQDRVAADLREFLKSLRATTAQRESENIGAGRADPTAISGTYDLLSKKLTELGEQDLARRDVTVRVTRELEVARAKLAAAPAGGSIQSRVAAAEIESRQAGSLTLRLAYLVSGASWGPSYRATLDPATGEVGLISEGVVRQRTGEDWTGVALRLSTAAPARGVAPPELSPLLLRPVELDERARLASNGSGSVSDLPVAGRFYQNVLTTAPGVAEPATPTEAESSQAEVVHSAYNVAFEVPGRSDVPADSAEHRVVLRQESLPGTLSYRASPAIEPAAFLTSVVHAPAQYPLLSGAMRVLAGAAYLGVYMLPETGPGAELTLPFGRDNRVKIDRVRQPQDRSLEGITGKTRQIAYEFKTKIENLRDREVTLTLEDRVPVSEDERIVVEVGKTTTPDHTASKTRPGVMLWKLTLAAHEKKDVMLAYTVRFPKDLFVPGLE
;
A
#
# COMPACT_ATOMS: atom_id res chain seq x y z
N MET A 1 81.32 -62.29 49.85
CA MET A 1 81.84 -61.77 51.11
C MET A 1 82.12 -60.30 50.91
N VAL A 2 81.42 -59.46 51.67
CA VAL A 2 81.77 -58.12 52.12
C VAL A 2 81.59 -57.05 51.05
N GLU A 3 80.59 -56.27 51.11
CA GLU A 3 80.18 -55.20 52.01
C GLU A 3 80.66 -53.81 51.58
N LEU A 4 79.65 -52.88 51.31
CA LEU A 4 79.52 -51.53 51.74
C LEU A 4 80.37 -50.40 51.02
N ALA A 5 79.70 -49.43 50.37
CA ALA A 5 79.37 -48.20 51.03
C ALA A 5 78.52 -47.28 50.09
N ARG A 6 77.38 -46.87 50.60
CA ARG A 6 76.50 -45.87 50.05
C ARG A 6 76.99 -44.45 50.38
N THR A 7 77.03 -43.54 49.40
CA THR A 7 76.88 -42.13 49.64
C THR A 7 75.86 -41.49 48.68
N PRO A 8 74.90 -40.66 49.16
CA PRO A 8 73.83 -40.15 48.31
C PRO A 8 74.22 -38.84 47.62
N TRP A 9 74.05 -38.79 46.32
CA TRP A 9 74.16 -37.56 45.55
C TRP A 9 72.83 -36.85 45.60
N CYS A 10 72.78 -35.67 46.22
CA CYS A 10 71.64 -34.71 46.16
C CYS A 10 71.52 -34.09 44.80
N ILE A 11 70.54 -34.54 44.00
CA ILE A 11 70.11 -33.84 42.80
C ILE A 11 69.12 -32.76 43.20
N ARG A 12 69.55 -31.47 43.11
CA ARG A 12 68.68 -30.34 43.21
C ARG A 12 67.89 -30.26 41.91
N VAL A 13 66.58 -30.65 41.92
CA VAL A 13 65.63 -30.39 40.85
C VAL A 13 65.19 -28.92 40.97
N ALA A 14 65.66 -28.07 40.07
CA ALA A 14 65.13 -26.73 39.88
C ALA A 14 63.77 -26.84 39.19
N ALA A 15 62.68 -26.65 39.94
CA ALA A 15 61.32 -26.56 39.38
C ALA A 15 61.22 -25.22 38.62
N LEU A 16 61.31 -25.26 37.31
CA LEU A 16 60.86 -24.18 36.45
C LEU A 16 59.33 -24.13 36.50
N ALA A 17 58.79 -23.16 37.26
CA ALA A 17 57.38 -22.81 37.21
C ALA A 17 57.10 -22.16 35.84
N TRP A 18 56.43 -22.91 34.93
CA TRP A 18 55.79 -22.37 33.75
C TRP A 18 54.57 -21.58 34.22
N VAL A 19 54.73 -20.24 34.34
CA VAL A 19 53.60 -19.32 34.42
C VAL A 19 52.95 -19.29 33.04
N SER A 20 51.93 -20.16 32.83
CA SER A 20 51.03 -20.02 31.68
C SER A 20 50.24 -18.70 31.90
N ALA A 21 50.70 -17.62 31.26
CA ALA A 21 49.91 -16.40 31.13
C ALA A 21 48.70 -16.79 30.26
N ALA A 22 47.56 -17.05 30.91
CA ALA A 22 46.27 -17.07 30.21
C ALA A 22 46.12 -15.71 29.54
N PRO A 23 45.79 -15.63 28.23
CA PRO A 23 45.51 -14.35 27.60
C PRO A 23 44.33 -13.72 28.33
N LEU A 24 44.57 -12.57 28.96
CA LEU A 24 43.49 -11.70 29.48
C LEU A 24 42.59 -11.42 28.27
N ALA A 25 41.39 -12.02 28.24
CA ALA A 25 40.39 -11.67 27.26
C ALA A 25 40.05 -10.19 27.44
N VAL A 26 40.60 -9.34 26.58
CA VAL A 26 40.23 -7.94 26.50
C VAL A 26 38.77 -7.94 26.10
N PRO A 27 37.86 -7.33 26.88
CA PRO A 27 36.45 -7.28 26.49
C PRO A 27 36.36 -6.58 25.14
N ALA A 28 35.63 -7.22 24.20
CA ALA A 28 35.41 -6.65 22.86
C ALA A 28 34.78 -5.25 23.00
N ALA A 29 35.38 -4.28 22.36
CA ALA A 29 34.85 -2.90 22.39
C ALA A 29 33.47 -2.88 21.71
N THR A 30 32.44 -2.39 22.40
CA THR A 30 31.13 -2.18 21.81
C THR A 30 31.08 -0.80 21.17
N ILE A 31 30.81 -0.75 19.86
CA ILE A 31 30.78 0.48 19.05
C ILE A 31 29.37 0.65 18.50
N ASP A 32 28.78 1.80 18.75
CA ASP A 32 27.48 2.17 18.18
C ASP A 32 27.66 2.63 16.72
N ALA A 33 26.93 2.04 15.79
CA ALA A 33 26.85 2.45 14.40
C ALA A 33 26.04 3.77 14.26
N LYS A 34 26.56 4.85 14.91
CA LYS A 34 25.94 6.17 14.90
C LYS A 34 25.79 6.68 13.47
N GLY A 35 24.59 7.18 13.14
CA GLY A 35 24.29 7.69 11.80
C GLY A 35 24.02 6.60 10.76
N ALA A 36 23.78 5.35 11.18
CA ALA A 36 23.30 4.31 10.30
C ALA A 36 21.99 4.76 9.62
N ARG A 37 21.99 4.79 8.31
CA ARG A 37 20.84 5.23 7.50
C ARG A 37 20.48 4.15 6.49
N VAL A 38 19.21 4.08 6.14
CA VAL A 38 18.76 3.27 5.00
C VAL A 38 19.28 3.91 3.71
N VAL A 39 19.98 3.14 2.91
CA VAL A 39 20.58 3.63 1.65
C VAL A 39 19.96 2.97 0.42
N GLU A 40 19.46 1.75 0.57
CA GLU A 40 18.89 0.95 -0.52
C GLU A 40 17.74 0.09 0.02
N VAL A 41 16.66 0.02 -0.75
CA VAL A 41 15.51 -0.83 -0.44
C VAL A 41 15.07 -1.56 -1.70
N THR A 42 14.95 -2.89 -1.61
CA THR A 42 14.33 -3.71 -2.65
C THR A 42 12.98 -4.20 -2.15
N VAL A 43 11.89 -3.74 -2.76
CA VAL A 43 10.54 -4.15 -2.39
C VAL A 43 10.11 -5.33 -3.25
N TYR A 44 9.64 -6.37 -2.60
CA TYR A 44 9.04 -7.57 -3.20
C TYR A 44 7.51 -7.52 -3.10
N ALA A 45 6.84 -8.55 -3.55
CA ALA A 45 5.37 -8.61 -3.51
C ALA A 45 4.79 -8.64 -2.08
N ASP A 46 5.54 -9.12 -1.08
CA ASP A 46 5.07 -9.36 0.30
C ASP A 46 6.02 -8.88 1.40
N ARG A 47 7.21 -8.37 1.04
CA ARG A 47 8.26 -7.91 1.97
C ARG A 47 9.23 -6.94 1.30
N ALA A 48 10.18 -6.43 2.08
CA ALA A 48 11.31 -5.68 1.52
C ALA A 48 12.65 -6.16 2.07
N GLU A 49 13.70 -6.03 1.28
CA GLU A 49 15.09 -6.07 1.74
C GLU A 49 15.55 -4.63 1.97
N VAL A 50 15.98 -4.32 3.17
CA VAL A 50 16.47 -3.01 3.57
C VAL A 50 17.96 -3.10 3.80
N VAL A 51 18.71 -2.15 3.25
CA VAL A 51 20.16 -2.03 3.45
C VAL A 51 20.44 -0.74 4.20
N ARG A 52 20.99 -0.87 5.41
CA ARG A 52 21.52 0.25 6.19
C ARG A 52 23.03 0.34 6.04
N GLU A 53 23.53 1.55 5.97
CA GLU A 53 24.98 1.81 5.87
C GLU A 53 25.42 2.71 7.01
N ALA A 54 26.54 2.35 7.63
CA ALA A 54 27.22 3.16 8.63
C ALA A 54 28.74 3.09 8.46
N THR A 55 29.43 4.18 8.73
CA THR A 55 30.88 4.23 8.81
C THR A 55 31.30 4.35 10.26
N VAL A 56 32.15 3.45 10.73
CA VAL A 56 32.63 3.38 12.11
C VAL A 56 34.14 3.35 12.15
N GLU A 57 34.72 3.96 13.21
CA GLU A 57 36.15 3.85 13.50
C GLU A 57 36.36 2.64 14.42
N LEU A 58 37.15 1.69 13.97
CA LEU A 58 37.46 0.48 14.72
C LEU A 58 38.86 0.57 15.33
N PRO A 59 39.04 0.17 16.60
CA PRO A 59 40.36 -0.13 17.16
C PRO A 59 40.91 -1.43 16.57
N ALA A 60 42.17 -1.69 16.72
CA ALA A 60 42.76 -2.99 16.45
C ALA A 60 42.24 -4.02 17.49
N GLY A 61 41.90 -5.24 17.03
CA GLY A 61 41.38 -6.33 17.85
C GLY A 61 39.87 -6.58 17.63
N ALA A 62 39.27 -7.32 18.56
CA ALA A 62 37.87 -7.69 18.53
C ALA A 62 36.97 -6.52 18.94
N SER A 63 35.93 -6.25 18.16
CA SER A 63 34.93 -5.21 18.41
C SER A 63 33.53 -5.75 18.06
N THR A 64 32.52 -5.26 18.76
CA THR A 64 31.11 -5.51 18.43
C THR A 64 30.48 -4.21 17.95
N VAL A 65 30.02 -4.18 16.70
CA VAL A 65 29.31 -3.02 16.14
C VAL A 65 27.80 -3.22 16.24
N GLU A 66 27.10 -2.29 16.87
CA GLU A 66 25.67 -2.33 17.11
C GLU A 66 24.89 -1.38 16.19
N PHE A 67 24.01 -1.94 15.37
CA PHE A 67 22.99 -1.21 14.63
C PHE A 67 21.71 -1.18 15.45
N LYS A 68 21.32 0.01 15.89
CA LYS A 68 20.11 0.24 16.68
C LYS A 68 18.88 0.44 15.80
N ASP A 69 17.71 0.39 16.42
CA ASP A 69 16.42 0.70 15.79
C ASP A 69 16.10 -0.20 14.57
N ILE A 70 16.46 -1.49 14.65
CA ILE A 70 16.04 -2.49 13.69
C ILE A 70 14.56 -2.84 13.93
N PRO A 71 13.68 -2.78 12.91
CA PRO A 71 12.26 -3.11 13.06
C PRO A 71 12.03 -4.51 13.65
N VAL A 72 11.00 -4.65 14.48
CA VAL A 72 10.60 -5.97 15.03
C VAL A 72 10.18 -6.93 13.91
N ALA A 73 9.66 -6.39 12.82
CA ALA A 73 9.28 -7.13 11.63
C ALA A 73 10.47 -7.67 10.81
N ALA A 74 11.72 -7.28 11.16
CA ALA A 74 12.93 -7.80 10.50
C ALA A 74 13.11 -9.29 10.81
N GLU A 75 13.42 -10.07 9.78
CA GLU A 75 13.63 -11.52 9.87
C GLU A 75 15.06 -11.81 10.34
N PRO A 76 15.24 -12.46 11.50
CA PRO A 76 16.58 -12.67 12.08
C PRO A 76 17.51 -13.49 11.18
N ASP A 77 16.99 -14.50 10.51
CA ASP A 77 17.78 -15.41 9.66
C ASP A 77 18.19 -14.77 8.32
N SER A 78 17.66 -13.60 8.00
CA SER A 78 17.96 -12.87 6.77
C SER A 78 19.11 -11.88 6.90
N LEU A 79 19.63 -11.66 8.13
CA LEU A 79 20.66 -10.67 8.38
C LEU A 79 21.97 -11.03 7.69
N ARG A 80 22.49 -10.03 6.97
CA ARG A 80 23.79 -10.11 6.29
C ARG A 80 24.56 -8.83 6.52
N VAL A 81 25.84 -8.94 6.86
CA VAL A 81 26.72 -7.79 6.99
C VAL A 81 27.82 -7.90 5.95
N THR A 82 28.07 -6.81 5.27
CA THR A 82 29.24 -6.64 4.40
C THR A 82 30.04 -5.43 4.84
N ALA A 83 31.35 -5.46 4.62
CA ALA A 83 32.26 -4.42 5.08
C ALA A 83 33.16 -3.95 3.93
N LYS A 84 33.48 -2.65 3.91
CA LYS A 84 34.43 -2.05 2.98
C LYS A 84 35.33 -1.06 3.73
N GLY A 85 36.64 -1.22 3.60
CA GLY A 85 37.61 -0.34 4.28
C GLY A 85 38.84 -1.10 4.75
N VAL A 86 39.23 -0.95 6.03
CA VAL A 86 40.36 -1.67 6.62
C VAL A 86 40.18 -3.19 6.60
N GLN A 87 41.28 -3.93 6.59
CA GLN A 87 41.21 -5.39 6.65
C GLN A 87 40.62 -5.85 7.96
N ALA A 88 39.40 -6.38 7.89
CA ALA A 88 38.67 -6.92 9.04
C ALA A 88 38.02 -8.26 8.69
N VAL A 89 37.91 -9.13 9.65
CA VAL A 89 37.16 -10.40 9.56
C VAL A 89 35.79 -10.18 10.21
N LEU A 90 34.73 -10.46 9.46
CA LEU A 90 33.37 -10.42 9.96
C LEU A 90 33.05 -11.75 10.63
N GLY A 91 32.62 -11.68 11.90
CA GLY A 91 32.14 -12.80 12.68
C GLY A 91 30.62 -12.97 12.59
N ALA A 92 30.04 -13.47 13.67
CA ALA A 92 28.59 -13.69 13.77
C ALA A 92 27.83 -12.36 13.84
N VAL A 93 26.62 -12.37 13.23
CA VAL A 93 25.64 -11.29 13.38
C VAL A 93 24.46 -11.82 14.17
N ALA A 94 24.10 -11.15 15.26
CA ALA A 94 23.00 -11.57 16.12
C ALA A 94 22.02 -10.41 16.37
N ILE A 95 20.73 -10.73 16.41
CA ILE A 95 19.70 -9.79 16.86
C ILE A 95 19.48 -9.96 18.37
N ARG A 96 19.50 -8.83 19.07
CA ARG A 96 19.10 -8.73 20.47
C ARG A 96 17.84 -7.87 20.58
N GLN A 97 16.88 -8.33 21.38
CA GLN A 97 15.71 -7.50 21.69
C GLN A 97 16.11 -6.41 22.69
N ARG A 98 15.70 -5.20 22.40
CA ARG A 98 15.83 -4.08 23.31
C ARG A 98 14.42 -3.63 23.72
N ALA A 99 14.16 -3.61 25.03
CA ALA A 99 12.97 -2.97 25.56
C ALA A 99 13.22 -1.44 25.55
N ASP A 100 12.81 -0.77 24.48
CA ASP A 100 12.87 0.68 24.41
C ASP A 100 11.58 1.29 24.95
N THR A 101 11.73 2.41 25.64
CA THR A 101 10.62 3.28 25.99
C THR A 101 9.95 3.75 24.68
N PRO A 102 8.61 3.76 24.59
CA PRO A 102 7.91 4.23 23.39
C PRO A 102 8.44 5.61 22.98
N LYS A 103 8.98 5.73 21.78
CA LYS A 103 9.31 7.03 21.21
C LYS A 103 8.04 7.69 20.73
N ASP A 104 7.77 8.87 21.25
CA ASP A 104 6.68 9.70 20.74
C ASP A 104 6.94 10.06 19.27
N THR A 105 5.90 10.07 18.46
CA THR A 105 5.99 10.61 17.11
C THR A 105 6.31 12.12 17.16
N ALA A 106 6.82 12.68 16.07
CA ALA A 106 7.06 14.12 15.97
C ALA A 106 5.77 14.93 16.26
N GLU A 107 4.63 14.42 15.84
CA GLU A 107 3.31 14.99 16.12
C GLU A 107 2.96 14.92 17.60
N GLN A 108 3.19 13.77 18.26
CA GLN A 108 2.97 13.62 19.69
C GLN A 108 3.87 14.53 20.51
N LEU A 109 5.14 14.68 20.12
CA LEU A 109 6.07 15.61 20.76
C LEU A 109 5.58 17.06 20.64
N ALA A 110 5.15 17.48 19.45
CA ALA A 110 4.60 18.82 19.24
C ALA A 110 3.33 19.06 20.08
N LEU A 111 2.42 18.10 20.12
CA LEU A 111 1.18 18.19 20.91
C LEU A 111 1.47 18.21 22.42
N ARG A 112 2.46 17.46 22.90
CA ARG A 112 2.89 17.51 24.31
C ARG A 112 3.47 18.87 24.71
N GLU A 113 4.28 19.46 23.83
CA GLU A 113 4.80 20.81 24.06
C GLU A 113 3.68 21.86 24.06
N GLU A 114 2.68 21.74 23.19
CA GLU A 114 1.49 22.58 23.17
C GLU A 114 0.69 22.46 24.47
N VAL A 115 0.41 21.22 24.93
CA VAL A 115 -0.27 20.94 26.20
C VAL A 115 0.50 21.59 27.36
N LYS A 116 1.80 21.38 27.42
CA LYS A 116 2.66 21.95 28.46
C LYS A 116 2.66 23.49 28.49
N LYS A 117 2.65 24.12 27.31
CA LYS A 117 2.55 25.57 27.17
C LYS A 117 1.22 26.08 27.73
N LEU A 118 0.09 25.46 27.32
CA LEU A 118 -1.24 25.85 27.79
C LEU A 118 -1.44 25.61 29.30
N GLU A 119 -0.90 24.53 29.85
CA GLU A 119 -0.88 24.27 31.29
C GLU A 119 -0.06 25.34 32.03
N GLY A 120 1.08 25.78 31.47
CA GLY A 120 1.89 26.87 31.99
C GLY A 120 1.14 28.22 32.00
N GLU A 121 0.34 28.50 30.95
CA GLU A 121 -0.51 29.69 30.87
C GLU A 121 -1.60 29.67 31.96
N LEU A 122 -2.30 28.55 32.14
CA LEU A 122 -3.29 28.39 33.22
C LEU A 122 -2.67 28.56 34.61
N SER A 123 -1.50 28.02 34.82
CA SER A 123 -0.78 28.18 36.09
C SER A 123 -0.43 29.65 36.42
N LYS A 124 -0.03 30.44 35.39
CA LYS A 124 0.20 31.88 35.52
C LYS A 124 -1.07 32.63 35.88
N ILE A 125 -2.18 32.34 35.19
CA ILE A 125 -3.50 32.94 35.46
C ILE A 125 -3.92 32.61 36.90
N GLY A 126 -3.81 31.35 37.33
CA GLY A 126 -4.14 30.94 38.69
C GLY A 126 -3.28 31.62 39.78
N SER A 127 -2.03 31.97 39.46
CA SER A 127 -1.18 32.79 40.34
C SER A 127 -1.66 34.24 40.42
N GLN A 128 -2.06 34.82 39.29
CA GLN A 128 -2.63 36.17 39.24
C GLN A 128 -3.98 36.26 39.98
N ASP A 129 -4.80 35.23 39.88
CA ASP A 129 -6.08 35.16 40.62
C ASP A 129 -5.88 35.13 42.13
N ARG A 130 -4.88 34.40 42.60
CA ARG A 130 -4.51 34.41 44.04
C ARG A 130 -4.09 35.81 44.50
N VAL A 131 -3.20 36.47 43.77
CA VAL A 131 -2.78 37.84 44.09
C VAL A 131 -3.96 38.80 44.06
N ALA A 132 -4.85 38.67 43.08
CA ALA A 132 -6.07 39.50 43.00
C ALA A 132 -7.04 39.24 44.17
N ALA A 133 -7.16 38.00 44.63
CA ALA A 133 -7.97 37.63 45.78
C ALA A 133 -7.39 38.25 47.07
N ASP A 134 -6.08 38.13 47.31
CA ASP A 134 -5.38 38.70 48.45
C ASP A 134 -5.53 40.24 48.49
N LEU A 135 -5.37 40.88 47.32
CA LEU A 135 -5.56 42.33 47.22
C LEU A 135 -7.01 42.75 47.49
N ARG A 136 -8.01 41.97 47.09
CA ARG A 136 -9.42 42.24 47.42
C ARG A 136 -9.67 42.12 48.92
N GLU A 137 -9.13 41.12 49.55
CA GLU A 137 -9.28 40.92 51.00
C GLU A 137 -8.64 42.08 51.75
N PHE A 138 -7.46 42.50 51.33
CA PHE A 138 -6.80 43.70 51.88
C PHE A 138 -7.66 44.95 51.68
N LEU A 139 -8.19 45.23 50.48
CA LEU A 139 -9.05 46.38 50.22
C LEU A 139 -10.35 46.34 51.03
N LYS A 140 -10.95 45.14 51.24
CA LYS A 140 -12.10 44.96 52.10
C LYS A 140 -11.78 45.27 53.57
N SER A 141 -10.67 44.78 54.09
CA SER A 141 -10.22 45.06 55.45
C SER A 141 -9.94 46.54 55.66
N LEU A 142 -9.28 47.17 54.66
CA LEU A 142 -9.01 48.62 54.69
C LEU A 142 -10.31 49.42 54.70
N ARG A 143 -11.29 49.04 53.86
CA ARG A 143 -12.63 49.66 53.85
C ARG A 143 -13.33 49.56 55.22
N ALA A 144 -13.30 48.39 55.85
CA ALA A 144 -13.92 48.18 57.16
C ALA A 144 -13.25 49.02 58.21
N THR A 145 -11.92 49.05 58.25
CA THR A 145 -11.13 49.86 59.26
C THR A 145 -11.35 51.34 59.01
N THR A 146 -11.40 51.79 57.75
CA THR A 146 -11.70 53.20 57.42
C THR A 146 -13.10 53.57 57.82
N ALA A 147 -14.11 52.74 57.53
CA ALA A 147 -15.49 53.02 57.97
C ALA A 147 -15.63 53.11 59.48
N GLN A 148 -14.95 52.26 60.23
CA GLN A 148 -14.97 52.30 61.69
C GLN A 148 -14.32 53.59 62.21
N ARG A 149 -13.13 54.00 61.77
CA ARG A 149 -12.44 55.25 62.14
C ARG A 149 -13.27 56.48 61.81
N GLU A 150 -13.88 56.50 60.66
CA GLU A 150 -14.72 57.64 60.23
C GLU A 150 -16.00 57.71 61.09
N SER A 151 -16.61 56.58 61.50
CA SER A 151 -17.72 56.53 62.42
C SER A 151 -17.33 57.14 63.78
N GLU A 152 -16.12 56.82 64.29
CA GLU A 152 -15.56 57.39 65.49
C GLU A 152 -15.28 58.89 65.36
N ASN A 153 -14.73 59.37 64.24
CA ASN A 153 -14.48 60.77 63.93
C ASN A 153 -15.78 61.57 63.82
N ILE A 154 -16.83 61.04 63.19
CA ILE A 154 -18.16 61.67 63.13
C ILE A 154 -18.74 61.83 64.52
N GLY A 155 -18.69 60.75 65.35
CA GLY A 155 -19.15 60.81 66.73
C GLY A 155 -18.39 61.82 67.63
N ALA A 156 -17.15 62.11 67.30
CA ALA A 156 -16.26 63.08 67.99
C ALA A 156 -16.32 64.52 67.42
N GLY A 157 -17.14 64.75 66.34
CA GLY A 157 -17.24 66.07 65.70
C GLY A 157 -15.98 66.49 64.88
N ARG A 158 -15.13 65.53 64.52
CA ARG A 158 -13.85 65.75 63.81
C ARG A 158 -13.84 65.15 62.38
N ALA A 159 -14.99 64.91 61.79
CA ALA A 159 -15.07 64.36 60.46
C ALA A 159 -14.63 65.39 59.38
N ASP A 160 -13.80 64.94 58.45
CA ASP A 160 -13.47 65.68 57.20
C ASP A 160 -14.20 64.99 56.01
N PRO A 161 -15.27 65.60 55.48
CA PRO A 161 -16.05 65.04 54.38
C PRO A 161 -15.21 64.85 53.12
N THR A 162 -14.21 65.66 52.86
CA THR A 162 -13.38 65.63 51.65
C THR A 162 -12.41 64.46 51.70
N ALA A 163 -11.81 64.20 52.84
CA ALA A 163 -10.92 63.04 53.09
C ALA A 163 -11.68 61.70 52.99
N ILE A 164 -12.92 61.69 53.53
CA ILE A 164 -13.81 60.52 53.47
C ILE A 164 -14.16 60.19 52.00
N SER A 165 -14.66 61.18 51.22
CA SER A 165 -15.01 61.00 49.84
C SER A 165 -13.81 60.53 49.02
N GLY A 166 -12.62 61.18 49.16
CA GLY A 166 -11.42 60.76 48.40
C GLY A 166 -10.97 59.32 48.67
N THR A 167 -11.11 58.87 49.96
CA THR A 167 -10.76 57.47 50.26
C THR A 167 -11.75 56.47 49.68
N TYR A 168 -13.05 56.77 49.74
CA TYR A 168 -14.05 55.92 49.13
C TYR A 168 -13.97 55.90 47.60
N ASP A 169 -13.68 57.01 46.94
CA ASP A 169 -13.47 57.07 45.49
C ASP A 169 -12.28 56.25 45.05
N LEU A 170 -11.14 56.32 45.80
CA LEU A 170 -9.98 55.48 45.52
C LEU A 170 -10.26 54.00 45.69
N LEU A 171 -10.93 53.60 46.78
CA LEU A 171 -11.29 52.21 47.03
C LEU A 171 -12.26 51.69 45.97
N SER A 172 -13.28 52.49 45.62
CA SER A 172 -14.23 52.14 44.57
C SER A 172 -13.55 51.92 43.22
N LYS A 173 -12.70 52.87 42.82
CA LYS A 173 -11.91 52.78 41.60
C LYS A 173 -11.04 51.52 41.55
N LYS A 174 -10.32 51.22 42.65
CA LYS A 174 -9.45 50.03 42.73
C LYS A 174 -10.27 48.71 42.69
N LEU A 175 -11.42 48.66 43.33
CA LEU A 175 -12.30 47.49 43.27
C LEU A 175 -12.89 47.29 41.88
N THR A 176 -13.23 48.37 41.16
CA THR A 176 -13.71 48.31 39.79
C THR A 176 -12.62 47.83 38.82
N GLU A 177 -11.42 48.41 38.92
CA GLU A 177 -10.26 47.97 38.12
C GLU A 177 -9.95 46.46 38.34
N LEU A 178 -10.01 45.96 39.57
CA LEU A 178 -9.84 44.55 39.89
C LEU A 178 -10.98 43.69 39.32
N GLY A 179 -12.22 44.21 39.32
CA GLY A 179 -13.38 43.53 38.73
C GLY A 179 -13.24 43.34 37.21
N GLU A 180 -12.81 44.41 36.52
CA GLU A 180 -12.56 44.35 35.05
C GLU A 180 -11.43 43.40 34.70
N GLN A 181 -10.33 43.43 35.45
CA GLN A 181 -9.20 42.50 35.29
C GLN A 181 -9.62 41.05 35.52
N ASP A 182 -10.53 40.78 36.46
CA ASP A 182 -11.04 39.43 36.71
C ASP A 182 -11.91 38.93 35.55
N LEU A 183 -12.78 39.75 35.01
CA LEU A 183 -13.56 39.37 33.85
C LEU A 183 -12.64 39.02 32.69
N ALA A 184 -11.66 39.87 32.41
CA ALA A 184 -10.67 39.59 31.37
C ALA A 184 -9.90 38.27 31.61
N ARG A 185 -9.47 38.01 32.86
CA ARG A 185 -8.78 36.75 33.20
C ARG A 185 -9.70 35.53 33.07
N ARG A 186 -10.96 35.66 33.46
CA ARG A 186 -11.96 34.57 33.28
C ARG A 186 -12.15 34.20 31.82
N ASP A 187 -12.27 35.19 30.91
CA ASP A 187 -12.40 34.96 29.49
C ASP A 187 -11.17 34.23 28.93
N VAL A 188 -9.97 34.66 29.33
CA VAL A 188 -8.72 33.97 28.94
C VAL A 188 -8.69 32.56 29.51
N THR A 189 -9.11 32.33 30.76
CA THR A 189 -9.14 31.00 31.38
C THR A 189 -10.05 30.06 30.62
N VAL A 190 -11.27 30.49 30.25
CA VAL A 190 -12.22 29.70 29.49
C VAL A 190 -11.64 29.33 28.12
N ARG A 191 -11.02 30.29 27.43
CA ARG A 191 -10.39 30.04 26.12
C ARG A 191 -9.24 29.04 26.24
N VAL A 192 -8.26 29.29 27.13
CA VAL A 192 -7.10 28.41 27.28
C VAL A 192 -7.48 27.02 27.79
N THR A 193 -8.49 26.89 28.64
CA THR A 193 -9.00 25.60 29.07
C THR A 193 -9.58 24.81 27.89
N ARG A 194 -10.36 25.46 27.01
CA ARG A 194 -10.89 24.81 25.81
C ARG A 194 -9.78 24.39 24.83
N GLU A 195 -8.79 25.25 24.62
CA GLU A 195 -7.63 24.92 23.78
C GLU A 195 -6.85 23.74 24.35
N LEU A 196 -6.67 23.68 25.67
CA LEU A 196 -6.03 22.57 26.37
C LEU A 196 -6.82 21.25 26.21
N GLU A 197 -8.14 21.29 26.35
CA GLU A 197 -8.98 20.11 26.12
C GLU A 197 -8.85 19.60 24.68
N VAL A 198 -8.87 20.50 23.70
CA VAL A 198 -8.68 20.15 22.29
C VAL A 198 -7.28 19.56 22.05
N ALA A 199 -6.23 20.17 22.61
CA ALA A 199 -4.86 19.67 22.47
C ALA A 199 -4.70 18.29 23.13
N ARG A 200 -5.29 18.07 24.31
CA ARG A 200 -5.30 16.76 24.98
C ARG A 200 -6.11 15.71 24.19
N ALA A 201 -7.25 16.07 23.61
CA ALA A 201 -8.04 15.19 22.78
C ALA A 201 -7.26 14.78 21.51
N LYS A 202 -6.58 15.74 20.86
CA LYS A 202 -5.71 15.45 19.71
C LYS A 202 -4.55 14.53 20.10
N LEU A 203 -3.91 14.78 21.25
CA LEU A 203 -2.82 13.93 21.76
C LEU A 203 -3.30 12.50 22.05
N ALA A 204 -4.51 12.34 22.59
CA ALA A 204 -5.10 11.03 22.85
C ALA A 204 -5.54 10.30 21.57
N ALA A 205 -5.93 11.05 20.53
CA ALA A 205 -6.30 10.52 19.21
C ALA A 205 -5.10 10.32 18.29
N ALA A 206 -3.98 10.99 18.57
CA ALA A 206 -2.75 10.82 17.79
C ALA A 206 -2.33 9.35 17.85
N PRO A 207 -2.05 8.72 16.68
CA PRO A 207 -1.63 7.34 16.66
C PRO A 207 -0.46 7.17 17.64
N ALA A 208 -0.64 6.30 18.63
CA ALA A 208 0.42 5.96 19.55
C ALA A 208 1.60 5.53 18.68
N GLY A 209 2.71 6.23 18.81
CA GLY A 209 3.98 5.71 18.34
C GLY A 209 4.05 4.33 18.97
N GLY A 210 3.80 3.26 18.16
CA GLY A 210 3.74 1.92 18.69
C GLY A 210 4.97 1.74 19.56
N SER A 211 4.86 0.98 20.65
CA SER A 211 6.03 0.47 21.34
C SER A 211 6.91 -0.15 20.25
N ILE A 212 7.83 0.65 19.72
CA ILE A 212 8.81 0.16 18.77
C ILE A 212 9.71 -0.70 19.63
N GLN A 213 9.32 -1.97 19.75
CA GLN A 213 10.27 -2.97 20.21
C GLN A 213 11.37 -2.95 19.16
N SER A 214 12.34 -2.07 19.31
CA SER A 214 13.48 -2.03 18.41
C SER A 214 14.43 -3.15 18.79
N ARG A 215 14.98 -3.77 17.76
CA ARG A 215 16.02 -4.77 17.90
C ARG A 215 17.35 -4.11 17.60
N VAL A 216 18.40 -4.61 18.24
CA VAL A 216 19.78 -4.23 17.97
C VAL A 216 20.42 -5.38 17.21
N ALA A 217 20.95 -5.11 16.01
CA ALA A 217 21.79 -6.08 15.31
C ALA A 217 23.24 -5.82 15.72
N ALA A 218 23.85 -6.81 16.37
CA ALA A 218 25.24 -6.78 16.81
C ALA A 218 26.09 -7.62 15.85
N ALA A 219 27.08 -6.99 15.22
CA ALA A 219 28.04 -7.64 14.33
C ALA A 219 29.41 -7.73 15.01
N GLU A 220 29.94 -8.92 15.12
CA GLU A 220 31.29 -9.16 15.64
C GLU A 220 32.30 -8.92 14.53
N ILE A 221 33.33 -8.11 14.80
CA ILE A 221 34.33 -7.73 13.84
C ILE A 221 35.71 -7.81 14.49
N GLU A 222 36.63 -8.48 13.84
CA GLU A 222 38.04 -8.50 14.24
C GLU A 222 38.88 -7.73 13.23
N SER A 223 39.45 -6.61 13.64
CA SER A 223 40.31 -5.78 12.80
C SER A 223 41.78 -5.94 13.18
N ARG A 224 42.65 -6.12 12.20
CA ARG A 224 44.10 -6.23 12.44
C ARG A 224 44.76 -4.89 12.79
N GLN A 225 44.16 -3.79 12.39
CA GLN A 225 44.66 -2.44 12.66
C GLN A 225 43.49 -1.46 12.84
N ALA A 226 43.76 -0.39 13.60
CA ALA A 226 42.75 0.65 13.76
C ALA A 226 42.48 1.39 12.45
N GLY A 227 41.22 1.76 12.20
CA GLY A 227 40.84 2.56 11.04
C GLY A 227 39.37 2.56 10.75
N SER A 228 38.99 3.24 9.69
CA SER A 228 37.60 3.43 9.27
C SER A 228 37.08 2.22 8.49
N LEU A 229 35.88 1.78 8.84
CA LEU A 229 35.17 0.70 8.17
C LEU A 229 33.74 1.10 7.86
N THR A 230 33.35 1.01 6.59
CA THR A 230 31.95 1.18 6.16
C THR A 230 31.27 -0.17 6.16
N LEU A 231 30.23 -0.29 6.97
CA LEU A 231 29.41 -1.50 7.13
C LEU A 231 28.07 -1.32 6.44
N ARG A 232 27.62 -2.34 5.75
CA ARG A 232 26.29 -2.44 5.18
C ARG A 232 25.57 -3.64 5.80
N LEU A 233 24.51 -3.37 6.54
CA LEU A 233 23.61 -4.36 7.14
C LEU A 233 22.38 -4.50 6.24
N ALA A 234 22.18 -5.69 5.67
CA ALA A 234 21.00 -6.04 4.91
C ALA A 234 20.10 -7.00 5.72
N TYR A 235 18.79 -6.80 5.66
CA TYR A 235 17.78 -7.67 6.28
C TYR A 235 16.46 -7.64 5.52
N LEU A 236 15.70 -8.73 5.56
CA LEU A 236 14.33 -8.80 5.09
C LEU A 236 13.39 -8.31 6.19
N VAL A 237 12.37 -7.55 5.78
CA VAL A 237 11.33 -7.05 6.67
C VAL A 237 9.96 -7.29 6.05
N SER A 238 9.04 -7.83 6.85
CA SER A 238 7.64 -7.97 6.46
C SER A 238 6.87 -6.65 6.62
N GLY A 239 5.69 -6.55 6.00
CA GLY A 239 4.86 -5.34 6.08
C GLY A 239 5.16 -4.31 5.01
N ALA A 240 5.92 -4.67 3.99
CA ALA A 240 6.08 -3.92 2.76
C ALA A 240 5.63 -4.75 1.57
N SER A 241 5.09 -4.10 0.55
CA SER A 241 4.67 -4.73 -0.70
C SER A 241 4.68 -3.72 -1.84
N TRP A 242 4.76 -4.23 -3.05
CA TRP A 242 4.52 -3.42 -4.23
C TRP A 242 3.67 -4.17 -5.26
N GLY A 243 3.03 -3.42 -6.14
CA GLY A 243 2.32 -3.95 -7.29
C GLY A 243 2.37 -3.00 -8.47
N PRO A 244 2.24 -3.51 -9.71
CA PRO A 244 2.22 -2.69 -10.90
C PRO A 244 0.90 -1.95 -11.04
N SER A 245 0.97 -0.73 -11.55
CA SER A 245 -0.15 0.08 -11.99
C SER A 245 0.21 0.75 -13.29
N TYR A 246 -0.77 1.06 -14.12
CA TYR A 246 -0.53 1.62 -15.44
C TYR A 246 -1.44 2.82 -15.68
N ARG A 247 -1.02 3.68 -16.61
CA ARG A 247 -1.84 4.72 -17.21
C ARG A 247 -1.67 4.62 -18.72
N ALA A 248 -2.76 4.37 -19.43
CA ALA A 248 -2.79 4.36 -20.89
C ALA A 248 -3.57 5.57 -21.39
N THR A 249 -2.94 6.40 -22.20
CA THR A 249 -3.56 7.58 -22.82
C THR A 249 -3.58 7.39 -24.33
N LEU A 250 -4.75 7.31 -24.92
CA LEU A 250 -4.93 7.21 -26.36
C LEU A 250 -4.88 8.61 -27.01
N ASP A 251 -4.09 8.73 -28.06
CA ASP A 251 -4.29 9.77 -29.06
C ASP A 251 -5.34 9.31 -30.11
N PRO A 252 -6.55 9.89 -30.12
CA PRO A 252 -7.59 9.44 -31.03
C PRO A 252 -7.33 9.76 -32.50
N ALA A 253 -6.35 10.63 -32.81
CA ALA A 253 -6.00 10.99 -34.18
C ALA A 253 -5.06 9.96 -34.83
N THR A 254 -4.04 9.54 -34.09
CA THR A 254 -2.98 8.66 -34.57
C THR A 254 -3.22 7.19 -34.20
N GLY A 255 -3.97 6.92 -33.13
CA GLY A 255 -4.12 5.59 -32.54
C GLY A 255 -2.99 5.19 -31.60
N GLU A 256 -2.01 6.06 -31.42
CA GLU A 256 -0.87 5.88 -30.54
C GLU A 256 -1.31 5.87 -29.07
N VAL A 257 -0.70 5.01 -28.29
CA VAL A 257 -0.97 4.88 -26.86
C VAL A 257 0.25 5.25 -26.05
N GLY A 258 0.18 6.37 -25.33
CA GLY A 258 1.14 6.69 -24.28
C GLY A 258 0.92 5.79 -23.08
N LEU A 259 1.87 4.93 -22.77
CA LEU A 259 1.84 4.01 -21.62
C LEU A 259 2.80 4.49 -20.54
N ILE A 260 2.29 4.74 -19.35
CA ILE A 260 3.08 4.99 -18.16
C ILE A 260 2.92 3.79 -17.24
N SER A 261 4.04 3.14 -16.94
CA SER A 261 4.13 2.05 -15.97
C SER A 261 4.55 2.61 -14.62
N GLU A 262 3.80 2.31 -13.57
CA GLU A 262 4.00 2.79 -12.21
C GLU A 262 4.16 1.60 -11.26
N GLY A 263 5.02 1.75 -10.25
CA GLY A 263 5.06 0.86 -9.08
C GLY A 263 4.30 1.49 -7.94
N VAL A 264 3.35 0.78 -7.36
CA VAL A 264 2.61 1.21 -6.16
C VAL A 264 3.22 0.50 -4.97
N VAL A 265 3.92 1.24 -4.13
CA VAL A 265 4.59 0.74 -2.93
C VAL A 265 3.73 1.07 -1.71
N ARG A 266 3.53 0.10 -0.82
CA ARG A 266 2.93 0.29 0.50
C ARG A 266 3.87 -0.28 1.55
N GLN A 267 4.05 0.45 2.66
CA GLN A 267 4.88 -0.08 3.73
C GLN A 267 4.38 0.35 5.12
N ARG A 268 4.51 -0.57 6.08
CA ARG A 268 4.28 -0.39 7.53
C ARG A 268 5.35 -1.13 8.33
N THR A 269 6.58 -1.03 7.89
CA THR A 269 7.70 -1.75 8.52
C THR A 269 8.09 -1.16 9.87
N GLY A 270 7.62 0.07 10.17
CA GLY A 270 7.99 0.85 11.34
C GLY A 270 9.27 1.67 11.14
N GLU A 271 9.76 1.76 9.90
CA GLU A 271 10.96 2.51 9.53
C GLU A 271 10.69 3.33 8.26
N ASP A 272 10.91 4.64 8.33
CA ASP A 272 10.80 5.52 7.17
C ASP A 272 12.00 5.34 6.24
N TRP A 273 11.74 5.19 4.95
CA TRP A 273 12.78 5.12 3.93
C TRP A 273 12.93 6.48 3.28
N THR A 274 13.95 7.24 3.70
CA THR A 274 14.19 8.61 3.22
C THR A 274 15.44 8.67 2.37
N GLY A 275 15.35 9.21 1.16
CA GLY A 275 16.45 9.38 0.24
C GLY A 275 17.10 8.06 -0.19
N VAL A 276 16.33 6.97 -0.32
CA VAL A 276 16.84 5.63 -0.61
C VAL A 276 16.93 5.34 -2.11
N ALA A 277 17.86 4.49 -2.51
CA ALA A 277 17.82 3.84 -3.82
C ALA A 277 16.74 2.75 -3.77
N LEU A 278 15.64 2.94 -4.51
CA LEU A 278 14.50 2.05 -4.51
C LEU A 278 14.55 1.09 -5.70
N ARG A 279 14.35 -0.18 -5.42
CA ARG A 279 14.23 -1.25 -6.42
C ARG A 279 12.94 -2.03 -6.20
N LEU A 280 12.19 -2.31 -7.25
CA LEU A 280 10.96 -3.11 -7.22
C LEU A 280 11.23 -4.44 -7.92
N SER A 281 11.01 -5.57 -7.24
CA SER A 281 11.35 -6.88 -7.76
C SER A 281 10.16 -7.84 -7.77
N THR A 282 10.05 -8.64 -8.84
CA THR A 282 9.06 -9.73 -8.95
C THR A 282 9.51 -11.01 -8.27
N ALA A 283 10.72 -11.05 -7.70
CA ALA A 283 11.19 -12.16 -6.90
C ALA A 283 10.28 -12.41 -5.68
N ALA A 284 10.17 -13.65 -5.25
CA ALA A 284 9.37 -14.05 -4.11
C ALA A 284 10.25 -14.80 -3.09
N PRO A 285 11.09 -14.12 -2.31
CA PRO A 285 12.03 -14.76 -1.37
C PRO A 285 11.36 -15.67 -0.33
N ALA A 286 10.07 -15.43 -0.04
CA ALA A 286 9.31 -16.20 0.94
C ALA A 286 8.85 -17.58 0.46
N ARG A 287 8.83 -17.82 -0.85
CA ARG A 287 8.20 -19.04 -1.39
C ARG A 287 9.09 -20.30 -1.33
N GLY A 288 10.24 -20.23 -0.69
CA GLY A 288 11.17 -21.35 -0.66
C GLY A 288 11.81 -21.64 -2.02
N VAL A 289 12.88 -22.42 -2.02
CA VAL A 289 13.66 -22.73 -3.22
C VAL A 289 13.26 -24.10 -3.81
N ALA A 290 12.53 -24.92 -3.04
CA ALA A 290 12.12 -26.25 -3.46
C ALA A 290 10.75 -26.21 -4.19
N PRO A 291 10.58 -26.99 -5.28
CA PRO A 291 9.27 -27.13 -5.91
C PRO A 291 8.28 -27.81 -4.95
N PRO A 292 6.99 -27.48 -5.01
CA PRO A 292 5.98 -28.17 -4.20
C PRO A 292 5.87 -29.63 -4.63
N GLU A 293 5.79 -30.53 -3.64
CA GLU A 293 5.56 -31.96 -3.87
C GLU A 293 4.06 -32.23 -4.03
N LEU A 294 3.72 -32.95 -5.09
CA LEU A 294 2.35 -33.39 -5.34
C LEU A 294 2.01 -34.55 -4.38
N SER A 295 1.07 -34.30 -3.49
CA SER A 295 0.48 -35.38 -2.68
C SER A 295 -0.59 -36.11 -3.51
N PRO A 296 -0.72 -37.45 -3.34
CA PRO A 296 -1.74 -38.21 -4.07
C PRO A 296 -3.15 -37.76 -3.67
N LEU A 297 -4.01 -37.55 -4.68
CA LEU A 297 -5.44 -37.28 -4.48
C LEU A 297 -6.14 -38.61 -4.14
N LEU A 298 -6.40 -38.86 -2.87
CA LEU A 298 -7.09 -40.07 -2.41
C LEU A 298 -8.61 -39.88 -2.56
N LEU A 299 -9.20 -40.53 -3.55
CA LEU A 299 -10.65 -40.61 -3.71
C LEU A 299 -11.21 -41.67 -2.77
N ARG A 300 -12.12 -41.26 -1.87
CA ARG A 300 -12.88 -42.19 -1.02
C ARG A 300 -14.33 -42.14 -1.46
N PRO A 301 -14.97 -43.30 -1.75
CA PRO A 301 -16.40 -43.34 -2.01
C PRO A 301 -17.15 -43.00 -0.70
N VAL A 302 -18.10 -42.06 -0.80
CA VAL A 302 -19.02 -41.71 0.29
C VAL A 302 -20.40 -42.15 -0.17
N GLU A 303 -21.08 -42.98 0.61
CA GLU A 303 -22.44 -43.40 0.34
C GLU A 303 -23.41 -42.22 0.39
N LEU A 304 -24.47 -42.23 -0.44
CA LEU A 304 -25.41 -41.12 -0.58
C LEU A 304 -26.06 -40.68 0.74
N ASP A 305 -26.28 -41.62 1.66
CA ASP A 305 -26.85 -41.34 2.98
C ASP A 305 -25.88 -40.57 3.91
N GLU A 306 -24.58 -40.79 3.76
CA GLU A 306 -23.55 -40.09 4.54
C GLU A 306 -23.34 -38.66 3.99
N ARG A 307 -23.52 -38.48 2.68
CA ARG A 307 -23.50 -37.17 2.04
C ARG A 307 -24.63 -36.25 2.50
N ALA A 308 -25.82 -36.81 2.72
CA ALA A 308 -26.96 -36.08 3.29
C ALA A 308 -26.73 -35.67 4.75
N ARG A 309 -26.07 -36.52 5.54
CA ARG A 309 -25.69 -36.22 6.95
C ARG A 309 -24.58 -35.19 7.05
N LEU A 310 -23.59 -35.22 6.18
CA LEU A 310 -22.50 -34.22 6.11
C LEU A 310 -23.04 -32.86 5.66
N ALA A 311 -24.00 -32.83 4.74
CA ALA A 311 -24.66 -31.59 4.30
C ALA A 311 -25.55 -30.98 5.36
N SER A 312 -26.17 -31.78 6.24
CA SER A 312 -27.05 -31.29 7.34
C SER A 312 -26.27 -30.80 8.58
N ASN A 313 -25.04 -31.29 8.79
CA ASN A 313 -24.19 -30.88 9.91
C ASN A 313 -23.17 -29.78 9.55
N GLY A 314 -23.13 -29.37 8.30
CA GLY A 314 -22.17 -28.39 7.79
C GLY A 314 -22.75 -26.99 7.64
N SER A 315 -23.13 -26.34 8.76
CA SER A 315 -23.12 -24.86 8.82
C SER A 315 -21.70 -24.33 9.06
N GLY A 316 -20.70 -25.02 8.56
CA GLY A 316 -19.32 -24.58 8.46
C GLY A 316 -19.15 -23.78 7.19
N SER A 317 -18.80 -22.51 7.36
CA SER A 317 -18.48 -21.52 6.32
C SER A 317 -17.62 -22.12 5.21
N VAL A 318 -17.98 -21.85 3.95
CA VAL A 318 -17.26 -22.19 2.73
C VAL A 318 -15.86 -21.51 2.63
N SER A 319 -15.37 -20.95 3.73
CA SER A 319 -14.10 -20.23 3.82
C SER A 319 -12.85 -21.10 3.98
N ASP A 320 -12.97 -22.42 4.19
CA ASP A 320 -11.83 -23.29 4.50
C ASP A 320 -11.35 -24.19 3.35
N LEU A 321 -11.83 -23.95 2.15
CA LEU A 321 -11.22 -24.59 0.97
C LEU A 321 -10.00 -23.77 0.54
N PRO A 322 -8.82 -24.39 0.38
CA PRO A 322 -7.66 -23.70 -0.18
C PRO A 322 -7.89 -23.46 -1.66
N VAL A 323 -8.54 -22.35 -1.98
CA VAL A 323 -8.63 -21.87 -3.35
C VAL A 323 -7.38 -21.06 -3.63
N ALA A 324 -6.44 -21.65 -4.35
CA ALA A 324 -5.36 -20.91 -4.97
C ALA A 324 -6.00 -19.83 -5.87
N GLY A 325 -5.83 -18.56 -5.51
CA GLY A 325 -6.28 -17.43 -6.34
C GLY A 325 -7.44 -16.62 -5.77
N ARG A 326 -7.41 -16.20 -4.51
CA ARG A 326 -8.22 -15.06 -4.07
C ARG A 326 -7.55 -13.77 -4.50
N PHE A 327 -7.93 -13.30 -5.68
CA PHE A 327 -7.71 -11.93 -6.09
C PHE A 327 -8.52 -10.99 -5.20
N TYR A 328 -7.85 -9.96 -4.65
CA TYR A 328 -8.46 -8.87 -3.90
C TYR A 328 -9.34 -8.00 -4.83
N GLN A 329 -10.56 -8.39 -5.06
CA GLN A 329 -11.47 -7.69 -5.99
C GLN A 329 -12.50 -6.79 -5.32
N ASN A 330 -12.49 -6.55 -3.99
CA ASN A 330 -13.61 -5.85 -3.33
C ASN A 330 -13.24 -4.76 -2.34
N VAL A 331 -12.20 -3.95 -2.57
CA VAL A 331 -11.92 -2.80 -1.67
C VAL A 331 -11.81 -1.44 -2.38
N LEU A 332 -12.24 -1.30 -3.62
CA LEU A 332 -12.10 -0.03 -4.35
C LEU A 332 -13.42 0.63 -4.78
N THR A 333 -14.51 0.41 -4.06
CA THR A 333 -15.73 1.18 -4.29
C THR A 333 -16.18 1.83 -3.00
N THR A 334 -15.52 2.87 -2.55
CA THR A 334 -16.08 4.00 -1.78
C THR A 334 -14.97 4.80 -1.11
N ALA A 335 -14.41 5.77 -1.82
CA ALA A 335 -13.82 6.94 -1.21
C ALA A 335 -14.11 8.16 -2.10
N PRO A 336 -15.00 9.07 -1.72
CA PRO A 336 -15.15 10.35 -2.37
C PRO A 336 -14.04 11.29 -1.88
N GLY A 337 -13.36 11.93 -2.83
CA GLY A 337 -12.51 13.09 -2.56
C GLY A 337 -11.01 12.83 -2.55
N VAL A 338 -10.44 12.46 -3.69
CA VAL A 338 -9.02 12.67 -3.94
C VAL A 338 -8.89 13.83 -4.91
N ALA A 339 -8.39 14.96 -4.43
CA ALA A 339 -7.98 16.08 -5.25
C ALA A 339 -6.89 15.60 -6.24
N GLU A 340 -7.04 15.99 -7.51
CA GLU A 340 -6.02 15.76 -8.54
C GLU A 340 -4.72 16.44 -8.11
N PRO A 341 -3.59 15.74 -8.09
CA PRO A 341 -2.30 16.42 -8.01
C PRO A 341 -2.03 17.14 -9.33
N ALA A 342 -1.59 18.37 -9.20
CA ALA A 342 -1.18 19.24 -10.29
C ALA A 342 -0.24 18.51 -11.26
N THR A 343 -0.44 18.78 -12.56
CA THR A 343 0.41 18.33 -13.67
C THR A 343 1.87 18.65 -13.36
N PRO A 344 2.78 17.65 -13.32
CA PRO A 344 4.20 17.94 -13.25
C PRO A 344 4.65 18.56 -14.58
N THR A 345 5.31 19.68 -14.50
CA THR A 345 6.12 20.28 -15.56
C THR A 345 7.09 19.22 -16.10
N GLU A 346 7.24 19.15 -17.41
CA GLU A 346 8.20 18.29 -18.11
C GLU A 346 9.62 18.50 -17.54
N ALA A 347 9.98 17.68 -16.58
CA ALA A 347 11.38 17.39 -16.28
C ALA A 347 11.72 16.10 -17.04
N GLU A 348 12.83 16.07 -17.75
CA GLU A 348 13.36 14.85 -18.37
C GLU A 348 13.36 13.72 -17.36
N SER A 349 12.35 12.86 -17.44
CA SER A 349 12.17 11.75 -16.52
C SER A 349 13.15 10.65 -16.92
N SER A 350 14.20 10.49 -16.14
CA SER A 350 15.03 9.29 -16.21
C SER A 350 14.12 8.07 -15.96
N GLN A 351 14.13 7.13 -16.91
CA GLN A 351 13.33 5.91 -16.83
C GLN A 351 14.02 4.89 -15.93
N ALA A 352 13.25 4.03 -15.28
CA ALA A 352 13.79 2.93 -14.48
C ALA A 352 14.59 1.97 -15.35
N GLU A 353 15.75 1.55 -14.87
CA GLU A 353 16.55 0.51 -15.51
C GLU A 353 15.93 -0.86 -15.19
N VAL A 354 15.73 -1.68 -16.23
CA VAL A 354 15.25 -3.06 -16.06
C VAL A 354 16.45 -3.98 -15.92
N VAL A 355 16.61 -4.53 -14.72
CA VAL A 355 17.64 -5.52 -14.43
C VAL A 355 17.03 -6.91 -14.53
N HIS A 356 17.46 -7.66 -15.54
CA HIS A 356 17.08 -9.06 -15.69
C HIS A 356 18.06 -9.93 -14.86
N SER A 357 17.55 -10.57 -13.80
CA SER A 357 18.21 -11.75 -13.26
C SER A 357 17.70 -12.99 -14.00
N ALA A 358 18.41 -14.11 -13.90
CA ALA A 358 18.06 -15.34 -14.65
C ALA A 358 16.60 -15.80 -14.47
N TYR A 359 15.88 -15.33 -13.43
CA TYR A 359 14.55 -15.80 -13.07
C TYR A 359 13.55 -14.68 -12.71
N ASN A 360 14.01 -13.41 -12.57
CA ASN A 360 13.16 -12.33 -12.06
C ASN A 360 13.45 -11.00 -12.76
N VAL A 361 12.43 -10.15 -12.82
CA VAL A 361 12.56 -8.78 -13.31
C VAL A 361 12.63 -7.84 -12.11
N ALA A 362 13.60 -6.93 -12.11
CA ALA A 362 13.70 -5.87 -11.14
C ALA A 362 13.74 -4.51 -11.87
N PHE A 363 13.04 -3.55 -11.32
CA PHE A 363 12.98 -2.16 -11.80
C PHE A 363 13.74 -1.28 -10.81
N GLU A 364 14.83 -0.67 -11.23
CA GLU A 364 15.55 0.33 -10.43
C GLU A 364 14.90 1.69 -10.66
N VAL A 365 14.29 2.24 -9.59
CA VAL A 365 13.61 3.53 -9.65
C VAL A 365 14.67 4.64 -9.77
N PRO A 366 14.55 5.54 -10.76
CA PRO A 366 15.53 6.60 -10.96
C PRO A 366 15.58 7.56 -9.76
N GLY A 367 16.80 7.99 -9.43
CA GLY A 367 17.02 8.97 -8.35
C GLY A 367 16.90 8.39 -6.96
N ARG A 368 16.48 9.23 -6.02
CA ARG A 368 16.25 8.87 -4.63
C ARG A 368 14.77 8.98 -4.32
N SER A 369 14.27 8.05 -3.54
CA SER A 369 12.84 7.96 -3.20
C SER A 369 12.63 8.09 -1.69
N ASP A 370 11.50 8.72 -1.33
CA ASP A 370 11.01 8.80 0.04
C ASP A 370 9.74 7.95 0.14
N VAL A 371 9.74 6.98 1.05
CA VAL A 371 8.57 6.10 1.30
C VAL A 371 8.40 5.99 2.82
N PRO A 372 7.52 6.81 3.42
CA PRO A 372 7.23 6.74 4.86
C PRO A 372 6.46 5.47 5.24
N ALA A 373 6.54 5.10 6.52
CA ALA A 373 5.88 3.91 7.09
C ALA A 373 4.41 4.20 7.48
N ASP A 374 3.65 4.82 6.58
CA ASP A 374 2.29 5.32 6.82
C ASP A 374 1.17 4.40 6.31
N SER A 375 1.52 3.26 5.73
CA SER A 375 0.59 2.33 5.05
C SER A 375 -0.12 2.89 3.83
N ALA A 376 0.17 4.12 3.41
CA ALA A 376 -0.40 4.73 2.23
C ALA A 376 0.21 4.17 0.92
N GLU A 377 -0.43 4.49 -0.20
CA GLU A 377 0.10 4.16 -1.51
C GLU A 377 1.09 5.21 -1.98
N HIS A 378 2.33 4.80 -2.17
CA HIS A 378 3.37 5.63 -2.77
C HIS A 378 3.61 5.17 -4.21
N ARG A 379 3.34 6.06 -5.18
CA ARG A 379 3.45 5.76 -6.61
C ARG A 379 4.78 6.28 -7.14
N VAL A 380 5.54 5.39 -7.76
CA VAL A 380 6.78 5.71 -8.44
C VAL A 380 6.66 5.39 -9.92
N VAL A 381 7.05 6.32 -10.77
CA VAL A 381 7.06 6.09 -12.21
C VAL A 381 8.23 5.18 -12.55
N LEU A 382 7.94 4.07 -13.23
CA LEU A 382 8.95 3.13 -13.69
C LEU A 382 9.36 3.47 -15.12
N ARG A 383 8.38 3.56 -16.03
CA ARG A 383 8.66 3.83 -17.44
C ARG A 383 7.54 4.63 -18.08
N GLN A 384 7.91 5.37 -19.10
CA GLN A 384 6.99 6.07 -19.97
C GLN A 384 7.38 5.75 -21.42
N GLU A 385 6.43 5.23 -22.17
CA GLU A 385 6.66 4.76 -23.53
C GLU A 385 5.49 5.17 -24.42
N SER A 386 5.78 5.30 -25.71
CA SER A 386 4.78 5.50 -26.75
C SER A 386 4.68 4.23 -27.58
N LEU A 387 3.50 3.64 -27.61
CA LEU A 387 3.22 2.41 -28.34
C LEU A 387 2.42 2.73 -29.61
N PRO A 388 2.99 2.53 -30.79
CA PRO A 388 2.24 2.65 -32.02
C PRO A 388 1.05 1.69 -32.00
N GLY A 389 -0.16 2.20 -32.31
CA GLY A 389 -1.36 1.42 -32.21
C GLY A 389 -2.26 1.54 -33.43
N THR A 390 -3.01 0.50 -33.70
CA THR A 390 -4.03 0.48 -34.75
C THR A 390 -5.41 0.53 -34.11
N LEU A 391 -6.18 1.58 -34.46
CA LEU A 391 -7.54 1.75 -33.98
C LEU A 391 -8.48 0.72 -34.60
N SER A 392 -9.28 0.09 -33.75
CA SER A 392 -10.36 -0.80 -34.15
C SER A 392 -11.53 -0.68 -33.18
N TYR A 393 -12.66 -1.28 -33.57
CA TYR A 393 -13.85 -1.34 -32.74
C TYR A 393 -14.19 -2.79 -32.43
N ARG A 394 -14.76 -3.02 -31.24
CA ARG A 394 -15.37 -4.30 -30.88
C ARG A 394 -16.80 -4.04 -30.42
N ALA A 395 -17.70 -4.94 -30.79
CA ALA A 395 -19.08 -4.89 -30.35
C ALA A 395 -19.59 -6.29 -30.05
N SER A 396 -20.30 -6.45 -28.93
CA SER A 396 -20.97 -7.69 -28.51
C SER A 396 -22.43 -7.38 -28.21
N PRO A 397 -23.26 -7.12 -29.26
CA PRO A 397 -24.59 -6.55 -29.09
C PRO A 397 -25.58 -7.48 -28.40
N ALA A 398 -25.28 -8.77 -28.29
CA ALA A 398 -26.06 -9.72 -27.48
C ALA A 398 -25.98 -9.40 -25.96
N ILE A 399 -24.97 -8.66 -25.53
CA ILE A 399 -24.76 -8.21 -24.13
C ILE A 399 -25.08 -6.73 -24.03
N GLU A 400 -24.45 -5.92 -24.87
CA GLU A 400 -24.60 -4.47 -24.88
C GLU A 400 -24.55 -3.93 -26.33
N PRO A 401 -25.60 -3.24 -26.81
CA PRO A 401 -25.65 -2.71 -28.18
C PRO A 401 -24.81 -1.43 -28.31
N ALA A 402 -23.51 -1.57 -28.16
CA ALA A 402 -22.55 -0.47 -28.24
C ALA A 402 -21.25 -0.92 -28.92
N ALA A 403 -20.59 0.02 -29.60
CA ALA A 403 -19.25 -0.15 -30.12
C ALA A 403 -18.22 0.40 -29.12
N PHE A 404 -17.21 -0.38 -28.82
CA PHE A 404 -16.11 -0.02 -27.95
C PHE A 404 -14.86 0.23 -28.79
N LEU A 405 -14.28 1.41 -28.62
CA LEU A 405 -13.01 1.76 -29.26
C LEU A 405 -11.89 0.97 -28.60
N THR A 406 -11.02 0.40 -29.41
CA THR A 406 -9.83 -0.32 -28.98
C THR A 406 -8.63 0.12 -29.80
N SER A 407 -7.43 0.04 -29.22
CA SER A 407 -6.17 0.13 -29.96
C SER A 407 -5.41 -1.18 -29.81
N VAL A 408 -4.99 -1.74 -30.93
CA VAL A 408 -4.12 -2.91 -30.97
C VAL A 408 -2.69 -2.41 -31.00
N VAL A 409 -1.94 -2.71 -29.95
CA VAL A 409 -0.54 -2.31 -29.75
C VAL A 409 0.33 -3.55 -29.52
N HIS A 410 1.63 -3.39 -29.59
CA HIS A 410 2.58 -4.42 -29.14
C HIS A 410 3.18 -3.98 -27.79
N ALA A 411 3.21 -4.91 -26.83
CA ALA A 411 3.88 -4.69 -25.57
C ALA A 411 5.37 -4.36 -25.78
N PRO A 412 6.01 -3.66 -24.83
CA PRO A 412 7.44 -3.40 -24.91
C PRO A 412 8.25 -4.67 -25.14
N ALA A 413 9.23 -4.61 -26.03
CA ALA A 413 10.05 -5.79 -26.38
C ALA A 413 11.07 -6.19 -25.31
N GLN A 414 11.39 -5.27 -24.39
CA GLN A 414 12.50 -5.43 -23.43
C GLN A 414 12.04 -6.03 -22.08
N TYR A 415 10.76 -5.99 -21.75
CA TYR A 415 10.25 -6.50 -20.47
C TYR A 415 8.77 -6.88 -20.57
N PRO A 416 8.28 -7.80 -19.73
CA PRO A 416 6.87 -8.15 -19.68
C PRO A 416 6.06 -7.07 -18.97
N LEU A 417 4.82 -6.87 -19.38
CA LEU A 417 3.84 -6.12 -18.61
C LEU A 417 3.20 -7.08 -17.60
N LEU A 418 3.36 -6.77 -16.32
CA LEU A 418 2.79 -7.56 -15.23
C LEU A 418 1.28 -7.31 -15.12
N SER A 419 0.53 -8.27 -14.58
CA SER A 419 -0.90 -8.08 -14.34
C SER A 419 -1.14 -6.96 -13.33
N GLY A 420 -1.99 -5.98 -13.68
CA GLY A 420 -2.25 -4.83 -12.82
C GLY A 420 -3.38 -3.91 -13.31
N ALA A 421 -3.79 -3.00 -12.44
CA ALA A 421 -4.81 -2.01 -12.75
C ALA A 421 -4.26 -0.94 -13.69
N MET A 422 -4.95 -0.69 -14.81
CA MET A 422 -4.61 0.34 -15.79
C MET A 422 -5.70 1.41 -15.86
N ARG A 423 -5.34 2.64 -15.55
CA ARG A 423 -6.20 3.81 -15.77
C ARG A 423 -6.17 4.16 -17.25
N VAL A 424 -7.34 4.23 -17.86
CA VAL A 424 -7.49 4.45 -19.29
C VAL A 424 -8.01 5.87 -19.54
N LEU A 425 -7.34 6.59 -20.43
CA LEU A 425 -7.68 7.95 -20.83
C LEU A 425 -7.74 8.07 -22.36
N ALA A 426 -8.56 8.99 -22.86
CA ALA A 426 -8.52 9.45 -24.25
C ALA A 426 -8.28 10.96 -24.25
N GLY A 427 -7.10 11.40 -24.65
CA GLY A 427 -6.65 12.76 -24.38
C GLY A 427 -6.69 13.06 -22.89
N ALA A 428 -7.40 14.11 -22.49
CA ALA A 428 -7.60 14.49 -21.08
C ALA A 428 -8.79 13.78 -20.39
N ALA A 429 -9.61 13.03 -21.13
CA ALA A 429 -10.81 12.40 -20.57
C ALA A 429 -10.48 11.05 -19.91
N TYR A 430 -10.80 10.92 -18.62
CA TYR A 430 -10.73 9.63 -17.91
C TYR A 430 -11.89 8.73 -18.31
N LEU A 431 -11.60 7.50 -18.72
CA LEU A 431 -12.58 6.53 -19.25
C LEU A 431 -12.89 5.40 -18.25
N GLY A 432 -11.97 5.10 -17.34
CA GLY A 432 -12.15 4.03 -16.37
C GLY A 432 -10.88 3.26 -16.06
N VAL A 433 -11.06 2.10 -15.40
CA VAL A 433 -9.97 1.16 -15.07
C VAL A 433 -10.15 -0.13 -15.86
N TYR A 434 -9.06 -0.60 -16.44
CA TYR A 434 -8.95 -1.90 -17.09
C TYR A 434 -7.93 -2.76 -16.35
N MET A 435 -8.26 -4.05 -16.14
CA MET A 435 -7.29 -4.98 -15.58
C MET A 435 -6.41 -5.53 -16.70
N LEU A 436 -5.18 -5.04 -16.76
CA LEU A 436 -4.19 -5.53 -17.72
C LEU A 436 -3.80 -6.96 -17.35
N PRO A 437 -3.93 -7.94 -18.23
CA PRO A 437 -3.40 -9.28 -18.00
C PRO A 437 -1.88 -9.26 -18.11
N GLU A 438 -1.22 -10.26 -17.52
CA GLU A 438 0.20 -10.48 -17.77
C GLU A 438 0.46 -10.67 -19.27
N THR A 439 1.37 -9.88 -19.81
CA THR A 439 1.63 -9.83 -21.25
C THR A 439 3.14 -9.92 -21.49
N GLY A 440 3.54 -10.91 -22.27
CA GLY A 440 4.95 -11.14 -22.59
C GLY A 440 5.56 -10.02 -23.44
N PRO A 441 6.90 -9.90 -23.46
CA PRO A 441 7.58 -8.90 -24.29
C PRO A 441 7.21 -9.02 -25.76
N GLY A 442 6.91 -7.90 -26.41
CA GLY A 442 6.55 -7.82 -27.82
C GLY A 442 5.22 -8.46 -28.22
N ALA A 443 4.45 -9.01 -27.28
CA ALA A 443 3.16 -9.65 -27.58
C ALA A 443 2.11 -8.61 -28.00
N GLU A 444 1.19 -9.03 -28.88
CA GLU A 444 0.05 -8.21 -29.28
C GLU A 444 -0.92 -8.02 -28.11
N LEU A 445 -1.36 -6.80 -27.90
CA LEU A 445 -2.24 -6.40 -26.81
C LEU A 445 -3.34 -5.49 -27.33
N THR A 446 -4.61 -5.82 -27.03
CA THR A 446 -5.76 -4.99 -27.36
C THR A 446 -6.18 -4.20 -26.13
N LEU A 447 -6.04 -2.88 -26.19
CA LEU A 447 -6.39 -1.95 -25.10
C LEU A 447 -7.75 -1.32 -25.35
N PRO A 448 -8.70 -1.39 -24.39
CA PRO A 448 -10.03 -0.78 -24.53
C PRO A 448 -9.98 0.71 -24.16
N PHE A 449 -10.68 1.53 -24.97
CA PHE A 449 -10.81 2.98 -24.77
C PHE A 449 -12.27 3.43 -24.71
N GLY A 450 -13.12 2.58 -24.15
CA GLY A 450 -14.50 2.90 -23.85
C GLY A 450 -15.45 2.91 -25.05
N ARG A 451 -16.67 3.36 -24.79
CA ARG A 451 -17.76 3.38 -25.75
C ARG A 451 -17.62 4.57 -26.72
N ASP A 452 -17.87 4.33 -27.99
CA ASP A 452 -17.95 5.38 -29.01
C ASP A 452 -19.35 5.45 -29.64
N ASN A 453 -20.11 6.46 -29.29
CA ASN A 453 -21.48 6.65 -29.77
C ASN A 453 -21.56 7.06 -31.26
N ARG A 454 -20.42 7.32 -31.93
CA ARG A 454 -20.36 7.58 -33.36
C ARG A 454 -20.31 6.31 -34.22
N VAL A 455 -20.24 5.14 -33.60
CA VAL A 455 -20.51 3.86 -34.26
C VAL A 455 -21.73 3.27 -33.56
N LYS A 456 -22.89 3.39 -34.22
CA LYS A 456 -24.16 2.91 -33.69
C LYS A 456 -24.32 1.42 -33.95
N ILE A 457 -24.81 0.72 -32.94
CA ILE A 457 -25.12 -0.72 -33.01
C ILE A 457 -26.56 -0.90 -32.50
N ASP A 458 -27.38 -1.58 -33.24
CA ASP A 458 -28.72 -1.94 -32.84
C ASP A 458 -28.97 -3.42 -33.20
N ARG A 459 -29.33 -4.24 -32.21
CA ARG A 459 -29.60 -5.68 -32.41
C ARG A 459 -31.06 -5.97 -32.17
N VAL A 460 -31.74 -6.38 -33.22
CA VAL A 460 -33.16 -6.68 -33.19
C VAL A 460 -33.38 -8.16 -33.43
N ARG A 461 -34.15 -8.79 -32.55
CA ARG A 461 -34.65 -10.16 -32.78
C ARG A 461 -35.80 -10.12 -33.81
N GLN A 462 -35.68 -10.92 -34.84
CA GLN A 462 -36.75 -11.08 -35.82
C GLN A 462 -37.87 -11.98 -35.25
N PRO A 463 -39.09 -11.91 -35.80
CA PRO A 463 -40.17 -12.82 -35.42
C PRO A 463 -39.73 -14.29 -35.47
N GLN A 464 -40.15 -15.05 -34.48
CA GLN A 464 -39.69 -16.42 -34.24
C GLN A 464 -40.69 -17.43 -34.83
N ASP A 465 -40.20 -18.35 -35.66
CA ASP A 465 -40.97 -19.51 -36.08
C ASP A 465 -40.74 -20.68 -35.13
N ARG A 466 -41.85 -21.23 -34.63
CA ARG A 466 -41.86 -22.44 -33.80
C ARG A 466 -42.59 -23.52 -34.58
N SER A 467 -41.92 -24.60 -34.89
CA SER A 467 -42.54 -25.74 -35.57
C SER A 467 -42.29 -27.06 -34.85
N LEU A 468 -43.18 -28.00 -35.06
CA LEU A 468 -43.00 -29.40 -34.66
C LEU A 468 -42.58 -30.17 -35.90
N GLU A 469 -41.41 -30.78 -35.88
CA GLU A 469 -40.86 -31.55 -36.98
C GLU A 469 -40.79 -33.05 -36.66
N GLY A 470 -40.69 -33.84 -37.72
CA GLY A 470 -40.61 -35.30 -37.70
C GLY A 470 -41.95 -36.00 -38.01
N ILE A 471 -41.89 -37.23 -38.57
CA ILE A 471 -43.03 -38.02 -38.97
C ILE A 471 -44.06 -38.28 -37.85
N THR A 472 -43.60 -38.15 -36.58
CA THR A 472 -44.41 -38.35 -35.38
C THR A 472 -44.60 -37.09 -34.56
N GLY A 473 -44.05 -35.92 -34.97
CA GLY A 473 -44.09 -34.66 -34.19
C GLY A 473 -43.41 -34.73 -32.84
N LYS A 474 -42.42 -35.63 -32.67
CA LYS A 474 -41.70 -35.85 -31.40
C LYS A 474 -40.54 -34.87 -31.16
N THR A 475 -40.08 -34.15 -32.18
CA THR A 475 -38.99 -33.18 -32.11
C THR A 475 -39.55 -31.77 -32.14
N ARG A 476 -39.10 -30.92 -31.20
CA ARG A 476 -39.38 -29.49 -31.19
C ARG A 476 -38.24 -28.78 -31.89
N GLN A 477 -38.57 -27.85 -32.79
CA GLN A 477 -37.62 -27.00 -33.47
C GLN A 477 -37.98 -25.54 -33.23
N ILE A 478 -36.94 -24.73 -32.85
CA ILE A 478 -37.08 -23.30 -32.63
C ILE A 478 -36.01 -22.61 -33.48
N ALA A 479 -36.46 -21.75 -34.39
CA ALA A 479 -35.57 -20.94 -35.22
C ALA A 479 -35.42 -19.55 -34.60
N TYR A 480 -34.20 -19.07 -34.54
CA TYR A 480 -33.85 -17.74 -34.06
C TYR A 480 -33.16 -16.97 -35.16
N GLU A 481 -33.58 -15.74 -35.35
CA GLU A 481 -32.95 -14.83 -36.30
C GLU A 481 -32.75 -13.46 -35.64
N PHE A 482 -31.53 -12.95 -35.72
CA PHE A 482 -31.13 -11.65 -35.18
C PHE A 482 -30.53 -10.81 -36.27
N LYS A 483 -30.99 -9.57 -36.36
CA LYS A 483 -30.46 -8.56 -37.28
C LYS A 483 -29.73 -7.50 -36.48
N THR A 484 -28.41 -7.39 -36.68
CA THR A 484 -27.59 -6.34 -36.10
C THR A 484 -27.35 -5.25 -37.15
N LYS A 485 -27.89 -4.08 -36.90
CA LYS A 485 -27.69 -2.88 -37.74
C LYS A 485 -26.49 -2.10 -37.20
N ILE A 486 -25.59 -1.78 -38.09
CA ILE A 486 -24.37 -1.04 -37.78
C ILE A 486 -24.34 0.23 -38.61
N GLU A 487 -24.05 1.38 -38.00
CA GLU A 487 -23.94 2.64 -38.71
C GLU A 487 -22.68 3.38 -38.25
N ASN A 488 -21.76 3.62 -39.18
CA ASN A 488 -20.58 4.45 -38.94
C ASN A 488 -20.96 5.92 -39.15
N LEU A 489 -21.02 6.72 -38.07
CA LEU A 489 -21.28 8.17 -38.13
C LEU A 489 -20.01 9.00 -38.16
N ARG A 490 -18.86 8.39 -38.35
CA ARG A 490 -17.58 9.07 -38.47
C ARG A 490 -17.29 9.43 -39.92
N ASP A 491 -16.48 10.50 -40.10
CA ASP A 491 -16.01 10.98 -41.40
C ASP A 491 -14.82 10.15 -41.94
N ARG A 492 -14.56 8.99 -41.34
CA ARG A 492 -13.47 8.09 -41.71
C ARG A 492 -13.92 6.63 -41.69
N GLU A 493 -13.21 5.81 -42.43
CA GLU A 493 -13.34 4.38 -42.36
C GLU A 493 -13.05 3.84 -40.95
N VAL A 494 -13.78 2.81 -40.53
CA VAL A 494 -13.59 2.12 -39.27
C VAL A 494 -13.55 0.62 -39.47
N THR A 495 -12.68 -0.06 -38.75
CA THR A 495 -12.65 -1.54 -38.68
C THR A 495 -13.38 -1.97 -37.41
N LEU A 496 -14.37 -2.83 -37.53
CA LEU A 496 -15.20 -3.34 -36.43
C LEU A 496 -15.15 -4.87 -36.38
N THR A 497 -14.82 -5.41 -35.22
CA THR A 497 -15.05 -6.83 -34.92
C THR A 497 -16.38 -6.97 -34.19
N LEU A 498 -17.36 -7.50 -34.86
CA LEU A 498 -18.67 -7.84 -34.30
C LEU A 498 -18.62 -9.26 -33.75
N GLU A 499 -19.01 -9.41 -32.47
CA GLU A 499 -19.13 -10.72 -31.81
C GLU A 499 -20.59 -11.01 -31.49
N ASP A 500 -21.08 -12.16 -31.90
CA ASP A 500 -22.37 -12.66 -31.46
C ASP A 500 -22.26 -14.16 -31.14
N ARG A 501 -23.26 -14.77 -30.58
CA ARG A 501 -23.18 -16.15 -30.10
C ARG A 501 -24.38 -16.99 -30.49
N VAL A 502 -24.11 -18.27 -30.76
CA VAL A 502 -25.11 -19.34 -30.82
C VAL A 502 -25.02 -20.19 -29.54
N PRO A 503 -26.12 -20.77 -29.08
CA PRO A 503 -26.09 -21.70 -27.95
C PRO A 503 -25.15 -22.88 -28.22
N VAL A 504 -24.58 -23.45 -27.18
CA VAL A 504 -23.78 -24.68 -27.22
C VAL A 504 -24.42 -25.66 -26.26
N SER A 505 -24.55 -26.92 -26.66
CA SER A 505 -25.07 -27.98 -25.79
C SER A 505 -24.03 -29.09 -25.62
N GLU A 506 -23.93 -29.60 -24.40
CA GLU A 506 -23.18 -30.83 -24.07
C GLU A 506 -24.06 -32.09 -24.19
N ASP A 507 -25.39 -31.94 -24.37
CA ASP A 507 -26.34 -33.04 -24.55
C ASP A 507 -26.56 -33.28 -26.06
N GLU A 508 -26.19 -34.46 -26.53
CA GLU A 508 -26.31 -34.85 -27.94
C GLU A 508 -27.74 -34.79 -28.48
N ARG A 509 -28.75 -34.83 -27.63
CA ARG A 509 -30.18 -34.71 -28.02
C ARG A 509 -30.58 -33.29 -28.38
N ILE A 510 -29.75 -32.28 -28.02
CA ILE A 510 -29.97 -30.87 -28.35
C ILE A 510 -29.02 -30.49 -29.47
N VAL A 511 -29.55 -30.32 -30.64
CA VAL A 511 -28.79 -30.01 -31.86
C VAL A 511 -28.95 -28.52 -32.18
N VAL A 512 -27.84 -27.80 -32.29
CA VAL A 512 -27.80 -26.39 -32.69
C VAL A 512 -27.16 -26.31 -34.09
N GLU A 513 -27.89 -25.73 -35.04
CA GLU A 513 -27.42 -25.55 -36.42
C GLU A 513 -27.46 -24.07 -36.79
N VAL A 514 -26.35 -23.57 -37.36
CA VAL A 514 -26.30 -22.20 -37.90
C VAL A 514 -27.14 -22.15 -39.21
N GLY A 515 -28.05 -21.18 -39.26
CA GLY A 515 -28.95 -21.00 -40.40
C GLY A 515 -28.23 -20.40 -41.61
N LYS A 516 -28.75 -20.73 -42.80
CA LYS A 516 -28.20 -20.29 -44.09
C LYS A 516 -28.28 -18.78 -44.32
N THR A 517 -29.20 -18.10 -43.62
CA THR A 517 -29.35 -16.62 -43.66
C THR A 517 -28.31 -15.88 -42.83
N THR A 518 -27.48 -16.61 -42.09
CA THR A 518 -26.35 -16.00 -41.36
C THR A 518 -25.39 -15.36 -42.36
N THR A 519 -25.02 -14.08 -42.08
CA THR A 519 -24.06 -13.36 -42.92
C THR A 519 -22.77 -14.17 -43.06
N PRO A 520 -22.28 -14.41 -44.29
CA PRO A 520 -21.05 -15.15 -44.52
C PRO A 520 -19.80 -14.43 -43.96
N ASP A 521 -18.62 -15.03 -44.17
CA ASP A 521 -17.31 -14.50 -43.76
C ASP A 521 -17.13 -14.33 -42.24
N HIS A 522 -17.89 -15.12 -41.47
CA HIS A 522 -17.66 -15.24 -40.03
C HIS A 522 -16.63 -16.32 -39.72
N THR A 523 -15.93 -16.13 -38.59
CA THR A 523 -15.02 -17.11 -38.01
C THR A 523 -15.49 -17.52 -36.63
N ALA A 524 -15.39 -18.81 -36.29
CA ALA A 524 -15.64 -19.25 -34.91
C ALA A 524 -14.48 -18.87 -34.02
N SER A 525 -14.78 -18.44 -32.80
CA SER A 525 -13.74 -18.17 -31.78
C SER A 525 -13.02 -19.46 -31.40
N LYS A 526 -11.70 -19.46 -31.41
CA LYS A 526 -10.88 -20.62 -31.01
C LYS A 526 -10.93 -20.91 -29.51
N THR A 527 -11.23 -19.91 -28.71
CA THR A 527 -11.15 -19.96 -27.22
C THR A 527 -12.52 -19.90 -26.53
N ARG A 528 -13.58 -19.49 -27.27
CA ARG A 528 -14.94 -19.32 -26.73
C ARG A 528 -15.94 -20.08 -27.60
N PRO A 529 -16.35 -21.31 -27.23
CA PRO A 529 -17.32 -22.09 -28.00
C PRO A 529 -18.62 -21.32 -28.24
N GLY A 530 -19.19 -21.47 -29.43
CA GLY A 530 -20.44 -20.82 -29.84
C GLY A 530 -20.31 -19.32 -30.19
N VAL A 531 -19.15 -18.68 -29.98
CA VAL A 531 -18.94 -17.28 -30.35
C VAL A 531 -18.50 -17.18 -31.82
N MET A 532 -19.19 -16.32 -32.55
CA MET A 532 -18.97 -16.04 -33.99
C MET A 532 -18.44 -14.59 -34.10
N LEU A 533 -17.47 -14.41 -34.99
CA LEU A 533 -16.74 -13.15 -35.19
C LEU A 533 -16.87 -12.73 -36.67
N TRP A 534 -17.34 -11.50 -36.90
CA TRP A 534 -17.32 -10.83 -38.21
C TRP A 534 -16.31 -9.67 -38.13
N LYS A 535 -15.32 -9.67 -39.03
CA LYS A 535 -14.43 -8.52 -39.21
C LYS A 535 -14.99 -7.68 -40.35
N LEU A 536 -15.43 -6.48 -40.00
CA LEU A 536 -16.12 -5.56 -40.90
C LEU A 536 -15.30 -4.31 -41.11
N THR A 537 -15.18 -3.86 -42.34
CA THR A 537 -14.71 -2.52 -42.68
C THR A 537 -15.90 -1.70 -43.11
N LEU A 538 -16.12 -0.54 -42.51
CA LEU A 538 -17.21 0.37 -42.84
C LEU A 538 -16.63 1.70 -43.30
N ALA A 539 -16.95 2.12 -44.50
CA ALA A 539 -16.60 3.43 -45.01
C ALA A 539 -17.24 4.55 -44.17
N ALA A 540 -16.81 5.80 -44.37
CA ALA A 540 -17.46 6.94 -43.75
C ALA A 540 -18.97 6.95 -44.04
N HIS A 541 -19.79 7.11 -42.98
CA HIS A 541 -21.27 7.13 -43.06
C HIS A 541 -21.94 5.86 -43.58
N GLU A 542 -21.22 4.75 -43.68
CA GLU A 542 -21.78 3.49 -44.16
C GLU A 542 -22.71 2.84 -43.13
N LYS A 543 -23.78 2.24 -43.65
CA LYS A 543 -24.71 1.38 -42.91
C LYS A 543 -24.55 -0.06 -43.39
N LYS A 544 -24.47 -0.99 -42.45
CA LYS A 544 -24.33 -2.42 -42.76
C LYS A 544 -25.18 -3.26 -41.82
N ASP A 545 -25.83 -4.27 -42.36
CA ASP A 545 -26.62 -5.21 -41.60
C ASP A 545 -25.89 -6.54 -41.52
N VAL A 546 -25.86 -7.15 -40.35
CA VAL A 546 -25.33 -8.51 -40.11
C VAL A 546 -26.44 -9.35 -39.54
N MET A 547 -26.67 -10.50 -40.20
CA MET A 547 -27.68 -11.48 -39.81
C MET A 547 -27.01 -12.64 -39.07
N LEU A 548 -27.59 -13.06 -37.94
CA LEU A 548 -27.28 -14.31 -37.27
C LEU A 548 -28.54 -15.12 -37.13
N ALA A 549 -28.58 -16.29 -37.79
CA ALA A 549 -29.67 -17.24 -37.68
C ALA A 549 -29.15 -18.57 -37.16
N TYR A 550 -29.93 -19.20 -36.30
CA TYR A 550 -29.66 -20.56 -35.86
C TYR A 550 -30.97 -21.26 -35.48
N THR A 551 -30.92 -22.59 -35.52
CA THR A 551 -32.05 -23.46 -35.18
C THR A 551 -31.64 -24.37 -34.04
N VAL A 552 -32.48 -24.51 -33.02
CA VAL A 552 -32.29 -25.43 -31.91
C VAL A 552 -33.34 -26.53 -32.04
N ARG A 553 -32.90 -27.80 -32.13
CA ARG A 553 -33.76 -28.99 -32.19
C ARG A 553 -33.55 -29.85 -30.97
N PHE A 554 -34.63 -30.30 -30.36
CA PHE A 554 -34.59 -31.16 -29.16
C PHE A 554 -35.87 -31.97 -29.02
N PRO A 555 -35.86 -33.11 -28.28
CA PRO A 555 -37.06 -33.93 -28.03
C PRO A 555 -38.13 -33.13 -27.31
N LYS A 556 -39.41 -33.38 -27.66
CA LYS A 556 -40.56 -32.65 -27.11
C LYS A 556 -40.71 -32.79 -25.57
N ASP A 557 -40.30 -33.94 -25.06
CA ASP A 557 -40.32 -34.32 -23.65
C ASP A 557 -39.14 -33.73 -22.83
N LEU A 558 -38.19 -33.10 -23.51
CA LEU A 558 -37.07 -32.42 -22.88
C LEU A 558 -37.42 -30.95 -22.60
N PHE A 559 -37.24 -30.51 -21.38
CA PHE A 559 -37.32 -29.11 -21.02
C PHE A 559 -35.92 -28.48 -21.10
N VAL A 560 -35.76 -27.43 -21.92
CA VAL A 560 -34.50 -26.72 -22.09
C VAL A 560 -34.69 -25.29 -21.59
N PRO A 561 -34.18 -24.94 -20.38
CA PRO A 561 -34.29 -23.59 -19.83
C PRO A 561 -33.63 -22.56 -20.76
N GLY A 562 -34.25 -21.39 -20.91
CA GLY A 562 -33.69 -20.27 -21.70
C GLY A 562 -34.01 -20.32 -23.22
N LEU A 563 -34.79 -21.31 -23.71
CA LEU A 563 -35.30 -21.37 -25.06
C LEU A 563 -36.80 -21.03 -25.18
N GLU A 564 -37.37 -20.37 -24.16
CA GLU A 564 -38.79 -19.93 -24.14
C GLU A 564 -39.07 -18.72 -25.02
#